data_527f3cda154b8dde082975cbb49661e4
#
_entry.id   527f3cda154b8dde082975cbb49661e4
#
_cell.length_a   1.000
_cell.length_b   1.000
_cell.length_c   1.000
_cell.angle_alpha   90.00
_cell.angle_beta   90.00
_cell.angle_gamma   90.00
#
_symmetry.space_group_name_H-M   'P 1'
#
loop_
_entity.id
_entity.type
_entity.pdbx_description
1 polymer ?
#
loop_
_entity_poly.entity_id
_entity_poly.type
_entity_poly.pdbx_seq_one_letter_code
_entity_poly.pdbx_strand_id
1 'polypeptide(L)'
;MRGRYKILVYGCQMNIADAERMEGQLQGVGYERTEEMETADVILINTCCVRETAEDKVYGKIGEIKKIKEQNPKLIFGIAGCMAQKEGDNLMRRAPHIDFVLGTGKVQELARIVMEIEAEHSPVVDVTLSDKTIAENLPVARGGKFSAWVPIMYGCNNYCTYCIVPYVRGRERSRAPEEVVAEVRRAVAEGYTEVTLLGQNVNSYGRDHGAADFADLLRMVDEVEGIRRVRFMTSHPKDISDKLIDTIKNGTHICEHIHLPVQYGSSRILKAMNRGYTVERYRERAQRVREALPSASLTTDLIVGFPGETDEDFAEMLSFLREMRYDSAYTFLYSKRSGTPAATMAEQVPDDVKHARLNALMEEQNAISREINDQLLGCTLEVMVEGASKNDPAVWSGRTRTNKIVLFPHGAEQEGDFVQVRVTQPQTWVLKGEVVS
;
A
#
# COMPACT_ATOMS: atom_id res chain seq x y z
N MET A 1 30.08 -6.72 -14.57
CA MET A 1 29.45 -5.73 -13.65
C MET A 1 29.54 -4.39 -14.34
N ARG A 2 28.40 -3.70 -14.55
CA ARG A 2 28.35 -2.38 -15.18
C ARG A 2 28.55 -1.26 -14.16
N GLY A 3 28.00 -1.43 -12.96
CA GLY A 3 28.06 -0.50 -11.86
C GLY A 3 27.22 -0.93 -10.68
N ARG A 4 27.05 -0.08 -9.68
CA ARG A 4 26.23 -0.30 -8.50
C ARG A 4 25.08 0.69 -8.44
N TYR A 5 23.91 0.23 -7.93
CA TYR A 5 22.75 1.08 -7.74
C TYR A 5 22.23 1.08 -6.30
N LYS A 6 21.60 2.18 -5.91
CA LYS A 6 20.80 2.30 -4.69
C LYS A 6 19.43 2.87 -5.02
N ILE A 7 18.35 2.18 -4.63
CA ILE A 7 16.98 2.71 -4.71
C ILE A 7 16.49 3.00 -3.29
N LEU A 8 16.08 4.23 -3.06
CA LEU A 8 15.46 4.71 -1.84
C LEU A 8 13.95 4.77 -2.05
N VAL A 9 13.17 4.05 -1.24
CA VAL A 9 11.71 3.98 -1.40
C VAL A 9 11.02 4.76 -0.28
N TYR A 10 10.24 5.75 -0.65
CA TYR A 10 9.38 6.52 0.23
C TYR A 10 7.94 6.41 -0.24
N GLY A 11 7.10 5.65 0.48
CA GLY A 11 5.70 5.56 0.08
C GLY A 11 4.94 4.32 0.54
N CYS A 12 3.99 3.91 -0.29
CA CYS A 12 3.10 2.77 -0.03
C CYS A 12 3.64 1.48 -0.69
N GLN A 13 2.92 0.38 -0.51
CA GLN A 13 3.25 -0.93 -1.09
C GLN A 13 3.40 -0.89 -2.62
N MET A 14 2.59 -0.07 -3.30
CA MET A 14 2.74 0.14 -4.76
C MET A 14 4.11 0.74 -5.12
N ASN A 15 4.65 1.66 -4.29
CA ASN A 15 6.00 2.18 -4.52
C ASN A 15 7.07 1.11 -4.28
N ILE A 16 6.86 0.21 -3.32
CA ILE A 16 7.77 -0.94 -3.11
C ILE A 16 7.74 -1.84 -4.35
N ALA A 17 6.56 -2.23 -4.82
CA ALA A 17 6.43 -3.07 -6.01
C ALA A 17 6.96 -2.41 -7.30
N ASP A 18 6.79 -1.08 -7.44
CA ASP A 18 7.42 -0.32 -8.54
C ASP A 18 8.95 -0.35 -8.43
N ALA A 19 9.51 -0.22 -7.19
CA ALA A 19 10.95 -0.29 -6.95
C ALA A 19 11.52 -1.68 -7.25
N GLU A 20 10.86 -2.76 -6.84
CA GLU A 20 11.27 -4.14 -7.17
C GLU A 20 11.37 -4.39 -8.68
N ARG A 21 10.46 -3.80 -9.48
CA ARG A 21 10.52 -3.84 -10.94
C ARG A 21 11.68 -3.00 -11.50
N MET A 22 11.91 -1.83 -10.92
CA MET A 22 13.04 -0.96 -11.28
C MET A 22 14.39 -1.62 -10.94
N GLU A 23 14.50 -2.25 -9.78
CA GLU A 23 15.68 -3.02 -9.38
C GLU A 23 15.93 -4.19 -10.35
N GLY A 24 14.89 -4.96 -10.69
CA GLY A 24 15.00 -6.05 -11.65
C GLY A 24 15.51 -5.61 -13.02
N GLN A 25 15.08 -4.45 -13.51
CA GLN A 25 15.57 -3.88 -14.76
C GLN A 25 17.05 -3.50 -14.69
N LEU A 26 17.50 -2.84 -13.60
CA LEU A 26 18.90 -2.46 -13.43
C LEU A 26 19.80 -3.69 -13.32
N GLN A 27 19.37 -4.71 -12.59
CA GLN A 27 20.08 -6.01 -12.51
C GLN A 27 20.16 -6.69 -13.89
N GLY A 28 19.05 -6.63 -14.66
CA GLY A 28 18.99 -7.18 -16.02
C GLY A 28 19.98 -6.56 -17.01
N VAL A 29 20.42 -5.32 -16.77
CA VAL A 29 21.44 -4.63 -17.58
C VAL A 29 22.84 -4.62 -16.92
N GLY A 30 23.03 -5.38 -15.84
CA GLY A 30 24.35 -5.66 -15.25
C GLY A 30 24.75 -4.75 -14.09
N TYR A 31 23.82 -4.01 -13.48
CA TYR A 31 24.08 -3.30 -12.22
C TYR A 31 23.85 -4.21 -11.02
N GLU A 32 24.59 -3.97 -9.95
CA GLU A 32 24.46 -4.66 -8.67
C GLU A 32 23.95 -3.72 -7.58
N ARG A 33 23.12 -4.23 -6.66
CA ARG A 33 22.62 -3.46 -5.53
C ARG A 33 23.73 -3.14 -4.53
N THR A 34 23.73 -1.91 -4.00
CA THR A 34 24.56 -1.52 -2.86
C THR A 34 23.73 -0.92 -1.74
N GLU A 35 24.18 -1.07 -0.51
CA GLU A 35 23.55 -0.41 0.64
C GLU A 35 24.11 0.99 0.88
N GLU A 36 25.31 1.30 0.37
CA GLU A 36 26.01 2.56 0.56
C GLU A 36 25.79 3.48 -0.64
N MET A 37 25.24 4.68 -0.41
CA MET A 37 25.00 5.67 -1.47
C MET A 37 26.29 6.19 -2.09
N GLU A 38 27.35 6.32 -1.30
CA GLU A 38 28.65 6.83 -1.71
C GLU A 38 29.34 5.91 -2.72
N THR A 39 28.97 4.64 -2.76
CA THR A 39 29.54 3.65 -3.67
C THR A 39 28.67 3.37 -4.89
N ALA A 40 27.52 4.04 -4.98
CA ALA A 40 26.58 3.85 -6.08
C ALA A 40 26.98 4.66 -7.32
N ASP A 41 26.77 4.06 -8.49
CA ASP A 41 26.88 4.73 -9.79
C ASP A 41 25.50 5.27 -10.24
N VAL A 42 24.41 4.67 -9.72
CA VAL A 42 23.04 5.12 -9.94
C VAL A 42 22.33 5.22 -8.59
N ILE A 43 21.77 6.38 -8.27
CA ILE A 43 20.87 6.56 -7.13
C ILE A 43 19.49 6.95 -7.65
N LEU A 44 18.45 6.26 -7.18
CA LEU A 44 17.08 6.56 -7.50
C LEU A 44 16.26 6.74 -6.22
N ILE A 45 15.46 7.81 -6.15
CA ILE A 45 14.45 7.97 -5.11
C ILE A 45 13.08 7.66 -5.73
N ASN A 46 12.43 6.60 -5.27
CA ASN A 46 11.04 6.30 -5.62
C ASN A 46 10.10 6.90 -4.58
N THR A 47 9.23 7.83 -5.00
CA THR A 47 8.56 8.77 -4.12
C THR A 47 7.04 8.62 -4.13
N CYS A 48 6.43 8.98 -3.00
CA CYS A 48 4.99 9.12 -2.83
C CYS A 48 4.62 10.60 -2.62
N CYS A 49 3.43 10.99 -3.04
CA CYS A 49 2.86 12.31 -2.76
C CYS A 49 1.63 12.24 -1.82
N VAL A 50 1.46 11.11 -1.11
CA VAL A 50 0.32 10.91 -0.21
C VAL A 50 0.51 11.56 1.17
N ARG A 51 1.74 11.87 1.59
CA ARG A 51 2.03 12.50 2.90
C ARG A 51 3.00 13.66 2.71
N GLU A 52 2.64 14.85 3.21
CA GLU A 52 3.46 16.07 3.14
C GLU A 52 4.83 15.88 3.82
N THR A 53 4.87 15.24 4.98
CA THR A 53 6.12 14.89 5.69
C THR A 53 7.03 13.96 4.89
N ALA A 54 6.52 13.27 3.87
CA ALA A 54 7.36 12.47 2.97
C ALA A 54 8.03 13.33 1.92
N GLU A 55 7.38 14.40 1.44
CA GLU A 55 7.97 15.34 0.49
C GLU A 55 9.18 16.08 1.10
N ASP A 56 9.07 16.55 2.36
CA ASP A 56 10.17 17.21 3.07
C ASP A 56 11.39 16.30 3.24
N LYS A 57 11.18 15.04 3.61
CA LYS A 57 12.24 14.04 3.72
C LYS A 57 12.94 13.79 2.39
N VAL A 58 12.19 13.79 1.29
CA VAL A 58 12.74 13.63 -0.07
C VAL A 58 13.62 14.82 -0.42
N TYR A 59 13.18 16.05 -0.18
CA TYR A 59 14.03 17.24 -0.44
C TYR A 59 15.32 17.25 0.39
N GLY A 60 15.25 16.83 1.66
CA GLY A 60 16.44 16.64 2.49
C GLY A 60 17.43 15.65 1.88
N LYS A 61 16.92 14.51 1.37
CA LYS A 61 17.73 13.47 0.73
C LYS A 61 18.31 13.93 -0.62
N ILE A 62 17.56 14.72 -1.40
CA ILE A 62 18.05 15.35 -2.64
C ILE A 62 19.29 16.22 -2.34
N GLY A 63 19.24 16.99 -1.24
CA GLY A 63 20.39 17.82 -0.81
C GLY A 63 21.62 17.01 -0.34
N GLU A 64 21.39 15.83 0.26
CA GLU A 64 22.47 14.91 0.63
C GLU A 64 23.14 14.31 -0.62
N ILE A 65 22.34 13.84 -1.58
CA ILE A 65 22.84 13.24 -2.83
C ILE A 65 23.60 14.27 -3.67
N LYS A 66 23.22 15.55 -3.60
CA LYS A 66 23.99 16.62 -4.24
C LYS A 66 25.46 16.61 -3.81
N LYS A 67 25.74 16.47 -2.50
CA LYS A 67 27.11 16.42 -1.97
C LYS A 67 27.88 15.19 -2.46
N ILE A 68 27.20 14.05 -2.60
CA ILE A 68 27.80 12.83 -3.15
C ILE A 68 28.15 13.06 -4.63
N LYS A 69 27.22 13.65 -5.39
CA LYS A 69 27.44 13.93 -6.81
C LYS A 69 28.55 14.96 -7.06
N GLU A 70 28.75 15.94 -6.17
CA GLU A 70 29.89 16.88 -6.21
C GLU A 70 31.24 16.15 -6.07
N GLN A 71 31.29 15.01 -5.35
CA GLN A 71 32.47 14.16 -5.19
C GLN A 71 32.58 13.10 -6.31
N ASN A 72 31.46 12.65 -6.85
CA ASN A 72 31.37 11.71 -7.98
C ASN A 72 30.49 12.30 -9.10
N PRO A 73 31.05 13.14 -10.00
CA PRO A 73 30.28 13.76 -11.09
C PRO A 73 29.65 12.77 -12.09
N LYS A 74 30.10 11.51 -12.09
CA LYS A 74 29.55 10.44 -12.95
C LYS A 74 28.32 9.77 -12.36
N LEU A 75 28.01 10.04 -11.08
CA LEU A 75 26.81 9.51 -10.44
C LEU A 75 25.55 9.93 -11.22
N ILE A 76 24.73 8.97 -11.62
CA ILE A 76 23.42 9.21 -12.19
C ILE A 76 22.40 9.26 -11.06
N PHE A 77 21.70 10.40 -10.94
CA PHE A 77 20.70 10.61 -9.90
C PHE A 77 19.31 10.85 -10.50
N GLY A 78 18.34 10.04 -10.11
CA GLY A 78 16.96 10.14 -10.58
C GLY A 78 15.91 10.17 -9.50
N ILE A 79 14.74 10.68 -9.86
CA ILE A 79 13.53 10.66 -9.02
C ILE A 79 12.41 10.02 -9.81
N ALA A 80 11.72 9.03 -9.18
CA ALA A 80 10.58 8.36 -9.77
C ALA A 80 9.35 8.36 -8.85
N GLY A 81 8.21 7.90 -9.37
CA GLY A 81 6.99 7.71 -8.60
C GLY A 81 6.02 8.88 -8.61
N CYS A 82 5.13 8.94 -7.60
CA CYS A 82 4.00 9.88 -7.61
C CYS A 82 4.43 11.34 -7.49
N MET A 83 5.49 11.66 -6.73
CA MET A 83 6.01 13.02 -6.63
C MET A 83 6.67 13.44 -7.96
N ALA A 84 7.44 12.54 -8.58
CA ALA A 84 8.01 12.76 -9.90
C ALA A 84 6.92 13.06 -10.93
N GLN A 85 5.85 12.29 -10.92
CA GLN A 85 4.68 12.49 -11.79
C GLN A 85 4.01 13.85 -11.58
N LYS A 86 3.88 14.27 -10.32
CA LYS A 86 3.22 15.55 -9.96
C LYS A 86 4.08 16.77 -10.32
N GLU A 87 5.36 16.72 -9.99
CA GLU A 87 6.24 17.88 -10.08
C GLU A 87 6.94 18.01 -11.45
N GLY A 88 7.24 16.89 -12.12
CA GLY A 88 7.87 16.89 -13.45
C GLY A 88 9.11 17.79 -13.53
N ASP A 89 9.13 18.70 -14.50
CA ASP A 89 10.25 19.66 -14.72
C ASP A 89 10.55 20.57 -13.52
N ASN A 90 9.60 20.76 -12.60
CA ASN A 90 9.83 21.57 -11.42
C ASN A 90 10.93 20.98 -10.52
N LEU A 91 11.04 19.63 -10.46
CA LEU A 91 12.08 18.97 -9.70
C LEU A 91 13.48 19.34 -10.22
N MET A 92 13.70 19.29 -11.54
CA MET A 92 14.97 19.66 -12.13
C MET A 92 15.27 21.14 -11.98
N ARG A 93 14.27 22.01 -12.10
CA ARG A 93 14.46 23.46 -11.86
C ARG A 93 14.90 23.76 -10.42
N ARG A 94 14.35 23.02 -9.43
CA ARG A 94 14.69 23.19 -8.01
C ARG A 94 16.00 22.49 -7.63
N ALA A 95 16.35 21.42 -8.32
CA ALA A 95 17.53 20.59 -8.07
C ALA A 95 18.20 20.18 -9.41
N PRO A 96 19.00 21.09 -10.02
CA PRO A 96 19.59 20.87 -11.35
C PRO A 96 20.60 19.71 -11.43
N HIS A 97 20.96 19.10 -10.32
CA HIS A 97 21.82 17.91 -10.24
C HIS A 97 21.06 16.60 -10.41
N ILE A 98 19.74 16.64 -10.59
CA ILE A 98 18.92 15.48 -10.98
C ILE A 98 19.15 15.23 -12.48
N ASP A 99 19.45 13.97 -12.85
CA ASP A 99 19.67 13.60 -14.26
C ASP A 99 18.38 13.10 -14.92
N PHE A 100 17.45 12.48 -14.14
CA PHE A 100 16.16 12.11 -14.70
C PHE A 100 15.01 12.18 -13.71
N VAL A 101 13.81 12.46 -14.25
CA VAL A 101 12.54 12.44 -13.55
C VAL A 101 11.59 11.48 -14.27
N LEU A 102 11.14 10.43 -13.58
CA LEU A 102 10.38 9.35 -14.17
C LEU A 102 8.98 9.23 -13.53
N GLY A 103 7.95 9.45 -14.33
CA GLY A 103 6.56 9.32 -13.88
C GLY A 103 6.14 7.87 -13.59
N THR A 104 5.01 7.72 -12.90
CA THR A 104 4.47 6.41 -12.52
C THR A 104 4.10 5.51 -13.70
N GLY A 105 3.82 6.07 -14.87
CA GLY A 105 3.54 5.35 -16.11
C GLY A 105 4.79 4.87 -16.87
N LYS A 106 5.98 5.12 -16.34
CA LYS A 106 7.26 4.93 -17.06
C LYS A 106 8.27 4.05 -16.32
N VAL A 107 7.83 3.35 -15.28
CA VAL A 107 8.68 2.44 -14.49
C VAL A 107 9.48 1.47 -15.38
N GLN A 108 8.88 0.97 -16.47
CA GLN A 108 9.49 0.03 -17.42
C GLN A 108 10.63 0.64 -18.26
N GLU A 109 10.79 1.96 -18.27
CA GLU A 109 11.78 2.65 -19.09
C GLU A 109 13.11 2.91 -18.36
N LEU A 110 13.20 2.57 -17.07
CA LEU A 110 14.32 2.96 -16.22
C LEU A 110 15.68 2.53 -16.79
N ALA A 111 15.81 1.25 -17.17
CA ALA A 111 17.10 0.74 -17.68
C ALA A 111 17.52 1.46 -18.96
N ARG A 112 16.58 1.72 -19.88
CA ARG A 112 16.84 2.46 -21.11
C ARG A 112 17.32 3.89 -20.82
N ILE A 113 16.60 4.60 -19.93
CA ILE A 113 16.93 5.99 -19.56
C ILE A 113 18.31 6.08 -18.90
N VAL A 114 18.63 5.15 -17.98
CA VAL A 114 19.97 5.13 -17.34
C VAL A 114 21.06 4.92 -18.39
N MET A 115 20.87 3.99 -19.34
CA MET A 115 21.84 3.75 -20.43
C MET A 115 22.00 4.96 -21.38
N GLU A 116 20.91 5.66 -21.67
CA GLU A 116 20.96 6.89 -22.49
C GLU A 116 21.75 7.99 -21.77
N ILE A 117 21.50 8.20 -20.48
CA ILE A 117 22.23 9.21 -19.69
C ILE A 117 23.73 8.88 -19.61
N GLU A 118 24.09 7.59 -19.45
CA GLU A 118 25.50 7.17 -19.49
C GLU A 118 26.18 7.53 -20.83
N ALA A 119 25.46 7.40 -21.94
CA ALA A 119 26.01 7.63 -23.28
C ALA A 119 26.02 9.11 -23.66
N GLU A 120 24.95 9.85 -23.35
CA GLU A 120 24.70 11.19 -23.90
C GLU A 120 24.88 12.30 -22.88
N HIS A 121 24.89 11.98 -21.58
CA HIS A 121 24.94 12.94 -20.46
C HIS A 121 23.85 14.02 -20.50
N SER A 122 22.72 13.71 -21.12
CA SER A 122 21.59 14.62 -21.27
C SER A 122 20.49 14.29 -20.25
N PRO A 123 19.96 15.28 -19.51
CA PRO A 123 18.91 15.02 -18.54
C PRO A 123 17.58 14.66 -19.22
N VAL A 124 16.79 13.79 -18.56
CA VAL A 124 15.52 13.26 -19.10
C VAL A 124 14.36 13.52 -18.13
N VAL A 125 13.26 14.07 -18.65
CA VAL A 125 11.99 14.14 -17.92
C VAL A 125 10.93 13.38 -18.73
N ASP A 126 10.44 12.28 -18.20
CA ASP A 126 9.31 11.55 -18.80
C ASP A 126 8.23 11.24 -17.75
N VAL A 127 7.24 12.11 -17.69
CA VAL A 127 6.06 12.00 -16.81
C VAL A 127 4.79 11.73 -17.60
N THR A 128 4.91 11.19 -18.81
CA THR A 128 3.78 10.85 -19.64
C THR A 128 3.01 9.69 -19.02
N LEU A 129 1.73 9.89 -18.71
CA LEU A 129 0.85 8.81 -18.32
C LEU A 129 0.42 8.03 -19.57
N SER A 130 0.71 6.73 -19.60
CA SER A 130 0.19 5.83 -20.64
C SER A 130 -1.24 5.43 -20.27
N ASP A 131 -2.20 5.73 -21.11
CA ASP A 131 -3.61 5.35 -20.89
C ASP A 131 -3.96 3.95 -21.41
N LYS A 132 -3.08 3.28 -22.14
CA LYS A 132 -3.46 2.10 -22.93
C LYS A 132 -2.63 0.83 -22.68
N THR A 133 -1.42 0.91 -22.18
CA THR A 133 -0.56 -0.28 -22.07
C THR A 133 0.04 -0.41 -20.68
N ILE A 134 -0.01 -1.63 -20.16
CA ILE A 134 0.75 -2.05 -18.98
C ILE A 134 1.91 -2.90 -19.51
N ALA A 135 3.12 -2.59 -19.07
CA ALA A 135 4.26 -3.44 -19.40
C ALA A 135 4.18 -4.72 -18.56
N GLU A 136 4.02 -5.83 -19.24
CA GLU A 136 4.01 -7.15 -18.63
C GLU A 136 5.40 -7.82 -18.68
N ASN A 137 5.57 -8.87 -17.91
CA ASN A 137 6.81 -9.69 -17.88
C ASN A 137 8.09 -8.90 -17.55
N LEU A 138 7.95 -7.80 -16.81
CA LEU A 138 9.12 -7.09 -16.30
C LEU A 138 9.87 -7.98 -15.29
N PRO A 139 11.22 -7.94 -15.30
CA PRO A 139 11.99 -8.57 -14.25
C PRO A 139 11.69 -7.91 -12.90
N VAL A 140 11.59 -8.71 -11.84
CA VAL A 140 11.26 -8.23 -10.49
C VAL A 140 12.34 -8.73 -9.54
N ALA A 141 13.03 -7.80 -8.86
CA ALA A 141 13.97 -8.13 -7.79
C ALA A 141 13.24 -7.99 -6.45
N ARG A 142 12.59 -9.05 -6.01
CA ARG A 142 11.80 -9.04 -4.78
C ARG A 142 12.67 -8.89 -3.54
N GLY A 143 12.33 -7.94 -2.69
CA GLY A 143 13.03 -7.69 -1.42
C GLY A 143 12.55 -8.54 -0.26
N GLY A 144 11.36 -9.13 -0.35
CA GLY A 144 10.78 -10.02 0.66
C GLY A 144 11.38 -11.43 0.61
N LYS A 145 11.26 -12.18 1.70
CA LYS A 145 11.75 -13.56 1.78
C LYS A 145 10.64 -14.60 1.55
N PHE A 146 9.41 -14.29 1.89
CA PHE A 146 8.27 -15.22 1.90
C PHE A 146 6.95 -14.60 1.40
N SER A 147 6.85 -13.26 1.34
CA SER A 147 5.67 -12.54 0.88
C SER A 147 6.01 -11.66 -0.32
N ALA A 148 5.25 -11.77 -1.41
CA ALA A 148 5.45 -11.03 -2.65
C ALA A 148 4.34 -10.00 -2.89
N TRP A 149 4.72 -8.81 -3.34
CA TRP A 149 3.79 -7.78 -3.79
C TRP A 149 3.47 -7.99 -5.28
N VAL A 150 2.19 -8.13 -5.62
CA VAL A 150 1.76 -8.35 -7.01
C VAL A 150 0.75 -7.27 -7.40
N PRO A 151 1.17 -6.18 -8.07
CA PRO A 151 0.23 -5.23 -8.65
C PRO A 151 -0.65 -5.91 -9.70
N ILE A 152 -1.96 -5.76 -9.55
CA ILE A 152 -2.95 -6.31 -10.48
C ILE A 152 -3.59 -5.24 -11.36
N MET A 153 -3.50 -3.98 -10.93
CA MET A 153 -4.05 -2.84 -11.65
C MET A 153 -3.35 -1.53 -11.24
N TYR A 154 -3.47 -0.52 -12.06
CA TYR A 154 -2.94 0.82 -11.86
C TYR A 154 -4.02 1.87 -12.08
N GLY A 155 -3.90 3.02 -11.37
CA GLY A 155 -4.82 4.14 -11.48
C GLY A 155 -6.14 3.95 -10.75
N CYS A 156 -6.98 5.00 -10.75
CA CYS A 156 -8.26 4.99 -10.05
C CYS A 156 -9.26 5.97 -10.68
N ASN A 157 -10.49 5.52 -10.92
CA ASN A 157 -11.57 6.32 -11.51
C ASN A 157 -12.54 6.91 -10.47
N ASN A 158 -12.24 6.81 -9.16
CA ASN A 158 -13.17 7.30 -8.12
C ASN A 158 -13.18 8.82 -7.97
N TYR A 159 -12.07 9.50 -8.27
CA TYR A 159 -11.93 10.96 -8.16
C TYR A 159 -12.46 11.52 -6.83
N CYS A 160 -12.15 10.83 -5.71
CA CYS A 160 -12.45 11.38 -4.38
C CYS A 160 -11.82 12.77 -4.23
N THR A 161 -12.53 13.74 -3.68
CA THR A 161 -12.13 15.15 -3.71
C THR A 161 -10.82 15.46 -3.00
N TYR A 162 -10.39 14.61 -2.06
CA TYR A 162 -9.12 14.74 -1.32
C TYR A 162 -7.95 13.98 -1.96
N CYS A 163 -8.21 13.15 -2.99
CA CYS A 163 -7.26 12.15 -3.46
C CYS A 163 -6.52 12.60 -4.71
N ILE A 164 -5.18 12.55 -4.65
CA ILE A 164 -4.29 12.89 -5.78
C ILE A 164 -4.08 11.72 -6.75
N VAL A 165 -4.42 10.49 -6.37
CA VAL A 165 -4.10 9.27 -7.13
C VAL A 165 -4.56 9.32 -8.60
N PRO A 166 -5.79 9.73 -8.96
CA PRO A 166 -6.19 9.79 -10.36
C PRO A 166 -5.31 10.70 -11.22
N TYR A 167 -4.74 11.73 -10.62
CA TYR A 167 -3.90 12.73 -11.31
C TYR A 167 -2.44 12.27 -11.48
N VAL A 168 -1.97 11.37 -10.61
CA VAL A 168 -0.57 10.90 -10.63
C VAL A 168 -0.39 9.45 -11.06
N ARG A 169 -1.46 8.64 -11.09
CA ARG A 169 -1.43 7.25 -11.59
C ARG A 169 -2.39 7.01 -12.76
N GLY A 170 -3.15 8.04 -13.15
CA GLY A 170 -4.06 7.99 -14.29
C GLY A 170 -5.33 7.20 -14.03
N ARG A 171 -6.02 6.85 -15.11
CA ARG A 171 -7.23 6.04 -15.09
C ARG A 171 -6.95 4.58 -14.73
N GLU A 172 -7.99 3.89 -14.27
CA GLU A 172 -7.93 2.46 -13.99
C GLU A 172 -7.50 1.68 -15.24
N ARG A 173 -6.52 0.80 -15.04
CA ARG A 173 -6.00 -0.15 -16.04
C ARG A 173 -5.68 -1.44 -15.31
N SER A 174 -6.36 -2.51 -15.67
CA SER A 174 -6.18 -3.83 -15.09
C SER A 174 -5.20 -4.64 -15.93
N ARG A 175 -4.36 -5.44 -15.28
CA ARG A 175 -3.50 -6.41 -15.95
C ARG A 175 -4.32 -7.60 -16.42
N ALA A 176 -3.86 -8.27 -17.46
CA ALA A 176 -4.49 -9.51 -17.91
C ALA A 176 -4.45 -10.58 -16.78
N PRO A 177 -5.54 -11.30 -16.52
CA PRO A 177 -5.60 -12.29 -15.45
C PRO A 177 -4.50 -13.35 -15.55
N GLU A 178 -4.22 -13.81 -16.77
CA GLU A 178 -3.21 -14.82 -17.07
C GLU A 178 -1.80 -14.35 -16.69
N GLU A 179 -1.49 -13.07 -16.91
CA GLU A 179 -0.20 -12.47 -16.58
C GLU A 179 -0.02 -12.31 -15.07
N VAL A 180 -1.09 -11.95 -14.36
CA VAL A 180 -1.07 -11.90 -12.88
C VAL A 180 -0.84 -13.29 -12.32
N VAL A 181 -1.59 -14.30 -12.77
CA VAL A 181 -1.44 -15.69 -12.32
C VAL A 181 -0.04 -16.23 -12.67
N ALA A 182 0.49 -15.91 -13.86
CA ALA A 182 1.85 -16.31 -14.24
C ALA A 182 2.90 -15.66 -13.32
N GLU A 183 2.72 -14.40 -12.92
CA GLU A 183 3.61 -13.73 -11.95
C GLU A 183 3.53 -14.40 -10.56
N VAL A 184 2.33 -14.76 -10.10
CA VAL A 184 2.16 -15.49 -8.84
C VAL A 184 2.84 -16.86 -8.89
N ARG A 185 2.69 -17.63 -9.98
CA ARG A 185 3.39 -18.92 -10.17
C ARG A 185 4.90 -18.75 -10.14
N ARG A 186 5.45 -17.70 -10.78
CA ARG A 186 6.90 -17.41 -10.69
C ARG A 186 7.33 -17.13 -9.26
N ALA A 187 6.57 -16.29 -8.53
CA ALA A 187 6.87 -16.02 -7.13
C ALA A 187 6.87 -17.30 -6.27
N VAL A 188 5.88 -18.18 -6.46
CA VAL A 188 5.84 -19.48 -5.75
C VAL A 188 7.03 -20.35 -6.11
N ALA A 189 7.42 -20.41 -7.38
CA ALA A 189 8.61 -21.16 -7.83
C ALA A 189 9.92 -20.60 -7.24
N GLU A 190 9.97 -19.31 -6.92
CA GLU A 190 11.06 -18.62 -6.21
C GLU A 190 11.02 -18.84 -4.68
N GLY A 191 10.00 -19.55 -4.15
CA GLY A 191 9.88 -19.89 -2.73
C GLY A 191 8.95 -18.98 -1.92
N TYR A 192 8.24 -18.03 -2.56
CA TYR A 192 7.25 -17.19 -1.87
C TYR A 192 5.97 -17.97 -1.60
N THR A 193 5.51 -17.95 -0.35
CA THR A 193 4.32 -18.68 0.10
C THR A 193 3.10 -17.78 0.34
N GLU A 194 3.31 -16.46 0.43
CA GLU A 194 2.25 -15.47 0.53
C GLU A 194 2.36 -14.46 -0.61
N VAL A 195 1.21 -14.07 -1.18
CA VAL A 195 1.13 -12.93 -2.11
C VAL A 195 0.13 -11.91 -1.62
N THR A 196 0.42 -10.64 -1.85
CA THR A 196 -0.54 -9.55 -1.64
C THR A 196 -0.84 -8.88 -2.97
N LEU A 197 -2.09 -8.97 -3.41
CA LEU A 197 -2.59 -8.33 -4.63
C LEU A 197 -2.78 -6.84 -4.38
N LEU A 198 -2.14 -6.01 -5.18
CA LEU A 198 -2.11 -4.55 -5.03
C LEU A 198 -2.86 -3.83 -6.14
N GLY A 199 -3.55 -2.76 -5.77
CA GLY A 199 -4.19 -1.81 -6.66
C GLY A 199 -4.61 -0.55 -5.90
N GLN A 200 -5.14 0.44 -6.58
CA GLN A 200 -5.72 1.62 -5.95
C GLN A 200 -7.21 1.40 -5.57
N ASN A 201 -7.84 0.42 -6.20
CA ASN A 201 -9.17 -0.10 -5.89
C ASN A 201 -9.28 -1.50 -6.50
N VAL A 202 -8.81 -2.53 -5.81
CA VAL A 202 -8.77 -3.90 -6.36
C VAL A 202 -10.16 -4.42 -6.71
N ASN A 203 -11.22 -3.95 -6.05
CA ASN A 203 -12.59 -4.39 -6.31
C ASN A 203 -13.12 -3.93 -7.68
N SER A 204 -12.48 -2.95 -8.33
CA SER A 204 -12.83 -2.53 -9.70
C SER A 204 -12.03 -3.23 -10.79
N TYR A 205 -11.14 -4.15 -10.42
CA TYR A 205 -10.34 -4.93 -11.37
C TYR A 205 -11.22 -5.54 -12.46
N GLY A 206 -10.74 -5.47 -13.70
CA GLY A 206 -11.37 -6.05 -14.88
C GLY A 206 -12.49 -5.20 -15.50
N ARG A 207 -12.91 -4.08 -14.89
CA ARG A 207 -13.96 -3.21 -15.45
C ARG A 207 -13.57 -2.54 -16.76
N ASP A 208 -12.30 -2.34 -16.98
CA ASP A 208 -11.76 -1.68 -18.18
C ASP A 208 -11.65 -2.60 -19.38
N HIS A 209 -11.60 -3.93 -19.20
CA HIS A 209 -11.48 -4.90 -20.30
C HIS A 209 -12.53 -6.03 -20.26
N GLY A 210 -13.23 -6.27 -19.14
CA GLY A 210 -14.36 -7.20 -19.04
C GLY A 210 -14.02 -8.69 -19.12
N ALA A 211 -12.74 -9.08 -19.08
CA ALA A 211 -12.32 -10.48 -19.21
C ALA A 211 -12.60 -11.30 -17.94
N ALA A 212 -12.32 -10.72 -16.77
CA ALA A 212 -12.56 -11.30 -15.46
C ALA A 212 -12.72 -10.17 -14.44
N ASP A 213 -13.55 -10.35 -13.44
CA ASP A 213 -13.61 -9.42 -12.30
C ASP A 213 -12.61 -9.82 -11.19
N PHE A 214 -12.55 -9.02 -10.12
CA PHE A 214 -11.63 -9.28 -9.03
C PHE A 214 -11.90 -10.63 -8.31
N ALA A 215 -13.16 -11.04 -8.20
CA ALA A 215 -13.51 -12.33 -7.60
C ALA A 215 -13.02 -13.51 -8.46
N ASP A 216 -13.09 -13.40 -9.79
CA ASP A 216 -12.56 -14.41 -10.71
C ASP A 216 -11.04 -14.49 -10.59
N LEU A 217 -10.33 -13.34 -10.62
CA LEU A 217 -8.89 -13.31 -10.46
C LEU A 217 -8.47 -13.89 -9.11
N LEU A 218 -9.15 -13.53 -8.04
CA LEU A 218 -8.82 -13.98 -6.69
C LEU A 218 -8.93 -15.51 -6.59
N ARG A 219 -9.95 -16.11 -7.21
CA ARG A 219 -10.12 -17.58 -7.30
C ARG A 219 -8.98 -18.22 -8.13
N MET A 220 -8.63 -17.62 -9.29
CA MET A 220 -7.52 -18.14 -10.10
C MET A 220 -6.17 -18.10 -9.37
N VAL A 221 -5.96 -17.11 -8.50
CA VAL A 221 -4.75 -17.01 -7.67
C VAL A 221 -4.80 -18.01 -6.50
N ASP A 222 -5.97 -18.22 -5.89
CA ASP A 222 -6.18 -19.21 -4.81
C ASP A 222 -5.88 -20.65 -5.27
N GLU A 223 -6.10 -20.94 -6.56
CA GLU A 223 -5.85 -22.24 -7.21
C GLU A 223 -4.36 -22.47 -7.59
N VAL A 224 -3.46 -21.51 -7.37
CA VAL A 224 -2.03 -21.68 -7.68
C VAL A 224 -1.40 -22.66 -6.68
N GLU A 225 -0.89 -23.78 -7.21
CA GLU A 225 -0.20 -24.79 -6.40
C GLU A 225 1.02 -24.20 -5.67
N GLY A 226 1.13 -24.47 -4.37
CA GLY A 226 2.21 -23.99 -3.51
C GLY A 226 1.95 -22.67 -2.83
N ILE A 227 0.91 -21.90 -3.22
CA ILE A 227 0.50 -20.72 -2.46
C ILE A 227 -0.13 -21.15 -1.13
N ARG A 228 0.15 -20.41 -0.06
CA ARG A 228 -0.43 -20.65 1.26
C ARG A 228 -1.29 -19.52 1.76
N ARG A 229 -1.02 -18.28 1.34
CA ARG A 229 -1.82 -17.12 1.70
C ARG A 229 -1.94 -16.14 0.53
N VAL A 230 -3.17 -15.71 0.27
CA VAL A 230 -3.52 -14.67 -0.69
C VAL A 230 -4.15 -13.51 0.06
N ARG A 231 -3.50 -12.36 0.03
CA ARG A 231 -4.00 -11.10 0.58
C ARG A 231 -4.30 -10.12 -0.52
N PHE A 232 -5.13 -9.15 -0.21
CA PHE A 232 -5.37 -8.01 -1.09
C PHE A 232 -5.56 -6.74 -0.27
N MET A 233 -5.28 -5.60 -0.87
CA MET A 233 -5.37 -4.30 -0.20
C MET A 233 -6.11 -3.30 -1.07
N THR A 234 -6.70 -2.29 -0.40
CA THR A 234 -7.32 -1.13 -1.05
C THR A 234 -8.62 -1.45 -1.78
N SER A 235 -9.62 -1.90 -1.02
CA SER A 235 -10.99 -2.03 -1.50
C SER A 235 -11.72 -0.69 -1.51
N HIS A 236 -12.79 -0.58 -2.31
CA HIS A 236 -13.71 0.55 -2.24
C HIS A 236 -15.12 0.04 -1.92
N PRO A 237 -15.80 0.61 -0.89
CA PRO A 237 -17.09 0.09 -0.41
C PRO A 237 -18.18 -0.02 -1.47
N LYS A 238 -18.21 0.86 -2.47
CA LYS A 238 -19.19 0.80 -3.55
C LYS A 238 -19.02 -0.41 -4.48
N ASP A 239 -17.81 -1.01 -4.49
CA ASP A 239 -17.40 -2.00 -5.48
C ASP A 239 -17.28 -3.42 -4.88
N ILE A 240 -17.49 -3.59 -3.56
CA ILE A 240 -17.55 -4.92 -2.94
C ILE A 240 -18.84 -5.63 -3.35
N SER A 241 -18.72 -6.80 -3.99
CA SER A 241 -19.84 -7.59 -4.49
C SER A 241 -20.11 -8.81 -3.62
N ASP A 242 -21.32 -9.35 -3.67
CA ASP A 242 -21.63 -10.62 -3.00
C ASP A 242 -20.79 -11.76 -3.58
N LYS A 243 -20.54 -11.78 -4.90
CA LYS A 243 -19.62 -12.74 -5.54
C LYS A 243 -18.22 -12.70 -4.92
N LEU A 244 -17.67 -11.50 -4.64
CA LEU A 244 -16.36 -11.38 -3.98
C LEU A 244 -16.40 -11.92 -2.54
N ILE A 245 -17.45 -11.60 -1.78
CA ILE A 245 -17.62 -12.10 -0.41
C ILE A 245 -17.70 -13.63 -0.41
N ASP A 246 -18.48 -14.21 -1.32
CA ASP A 246 -18.59 -15.67 -1.48
C ASP A 246 -17.26 -16.31 -1.92
N THR A 247 -16.49 -15.65 -2.78
CA THR A 247 -15.16 -16.11 -3.20
C THR A 247 -14.20 -16.15 -2.01
N ILE A 248 -14.19 -15.11 -1.16
CA ILE A 248 -13.36 -15.09 0.05
C ILE A 248 -13.77 -16.19 1.01
N LYS A 249 -15.09 -16.39 1.20
CA LYS A 249 -15.65 -17.42 2.08
C LYS A 249 -15.25 -18.84 1.67
N ASN A 250 -15.22 -19.11 0.38
CA ASN A 250 -14.98 -20.45 -0.17
C ASN A 250 -13.50 -20.68 -0.55
N GLY A 251 -12.65 -19.64 -0.51
CA GLY A 251 -11.24 -19.77 -0.80
C GLY A 251 -10.46 -20.49 0.30
N THR A 252 -9.48 -21.28 -0.10
CA THR A 252 -8.65 -22.05 0.84
C THR A 252 -7.50 -21.19 1.39
N HIS A 253 -6.86 -20.41 0.54
CA HIS A 253 -5.67 -19.63 0.87
C HIS A 253 -5.97 -18.13 1.00
N ILE A 254 -7.17 -17.69 0.62
CA ILE A 254 -7.59 -16.29 0.74
C ILE A 254 -7.72 -15.91 2.20
N CYS A 255 -7.01 -14.86 2.63
CA CYS A 255 -7.02 -14.41 4.01
C CYS A 255 -8.29 -13.64 4.34
N GLU A 256 -8.87 -13.89 5.51
CA GLU A 256 -10.10 -13.26 6.01
C GLU A 256 -9.81 -11.90 6.65
N HIS A 257 -9.11 -11.03 5.92
CA HIS A 257 -8.86 -9.64 6.28
C HIS A 257 -9.39 -8.73 5.19
N ILE A 258 -10.40 -7.95 5.52
CA ILE A 258 -11.07 -7.05 4.57
C ILE A 258 -10.81 -5.61 4.99
N HIS A 259 -9.94 -4.94 4.24
CA HIS A 259 -9.71 -3.51 4.40
C HIS A 259 -10.73 -2.75 3.57
N LEU A 260 -11.72 -2.12 4.22
CA LEU A 260 -12.86 -1.44 3.58
C LEU A 260 -12.92 0.04 4.00
N PRO A 261 -12.15 0.92 3.36
CA PRO A 261 -12.01 2.32 3.75
C PRO A 261 -13.32 3.11 3.62
N VAL A 262 -13.99 3.39 4.72
CA VAL A 262 -15.20 4.23 4.73
C VAL A 262 -14.85 5.70 4.55
N GLN A 263 -13.76 6.16 5.11
CA GLN A 263 -13.21 7.50 5.18
C GLN A 263 -13.93 8.41 6.19
N TYR A 264 -15.29 8.37 6.30
CA TYR A 264 -16.05 9.17 7.23
C TYR A 264 -17.39 8.51 7.63
N GLY A 265 -17.92 8.84 8.81
CA GLY A 265 -19.15 8.29 9.36
C GLY A 265 -20.41 9.17 9.14
N SER A 266 -20.35 10.21 8.33
CA SER A 266 -21.49 11.06 7.97
C SER A 266 -21.73 11.05 6.45
N SER A 267 -22.96 10.80 6.01
CA SER A 267 -23.33 10.79 4.58
C SER A 267 -23.14 12.15 3.91
N ARG A 268 -23.26 13.26 4.67
CA ARG A 268 -22.98 14.61 4.19
C ARG A 268 -21.52 14.77 3.80
N ILE A 269 -20.61 14.35 4.67
CA ILE A 269 -19.15 14.41 4.41
C ILE A 269 -18.74 13.42 3.33
N LEU A 270 -19.28 12.21 3.31
CA LEU A 270 -19.03 11.24 2.22
C LEU A 270 -19.41 11.78 0.85
N LYS A 271 -20.53 12.53 0.77
CA LYS A 271 -20.94 13.21 -0.47
C LYS A 271 -19.94 14.31 -0.84
N ALA A 272 -19.50 15.14 0.10
CA ALA A 272 -18.49 16.18 -0.13
C ALA A 272 -17.13 15.57 -0.55
N MET A 273 -16.78 14.41 -0.02
CA MET A 273 -15.61 13.61 -0.41
C MET A 273 -15.75 12.91 -1.79
N ASN A 274 -16.93 12.97 -2.44
CA ASN A 274 -17.26 12.26 -3.69
C ASN A 274 -17.08 10.74 -3.58
N ARG A 275 -17.56 10.13 -2.47
CA ARG A 275 -17.38 8.69 -2.24
C ARG A 275 -18.36 7.80 -3.03
N GLY A 276 -19.48 8.37 -3.51
CA GLY A 276 -20.47 7.67 -4.33
C GLY A 276 -21.32 6.62 -3.57
N TYR A 277 -21.36 6.70 -2.24
CA TYR A 277 -22.23 5.90 -1.36
C TYR A 277 -22.54 6.68 -0.08
N THR A 278 -23.59 6.23 0.64
CA THR A 278 -24.00 6.75 1.94
C THR A 278 -23.51 5.84 3.07
N VAL A 279 -23.60 6.32 4.32
CA VAL A 279 -23.27 5.52 5.52
C VAL A 279 -24.17 4.28 5.60
N GLU A 280 -25.46 4.37 5.24
CA GLU A 280 -26.42 3.25 5.23
C GLU A 280 -25.98 2.17 4.24
N ARG A 281 -25.57 2.56 3.05
CA ARG A 281 -25.07 1.62 2.05
C ARG A 281 -23.79 0.95 2.49
N TYR A 282 -22.92 1.70 3.18
CA TYR A 282 -21.70 1.11 3.76
C TYR A 282 -22.04 0.10 4.85
N ARG A 283 -22.96 0.43 5.77
CA ARG A 283 -23.43 -0.49 6.82
C ARG A 283 -23.94 -1.80 6.24
N GLU A 284 -24.79 -1.71 5.23
CA GLU A 284 -25.34 -2.89 4.53
C GLU A 284 -24.20 -3.79 4.01
N ARG A 285 -23.19 -3.21 3.37
CA ARG A 285 -22.07 -3.99 2.84
C ARG A 285 -21.19 -4.61 3.94
N ALA A 286 -20.87 -3.85 4.97
CA ALA A 286 -20.11 -4.35 6.11
C ALA A 286 -20.88 -5.46 6.89
N GLN A 287 -22.20 -5.32 7.01
CA GLN A 287 -23.07 -6.34 7.60
C GLN A 287 -23.02 -7.64 6.78
N ARG A 288 -23.14 -7.57 5.46
CA ARG A 288 -23.02 -8.72 4.56
C ARG A 288 -21.68 -9.44 4.70
N VAL A 289 -20.58 -8.68 4.83
CA VAL A 289 -19.24 -9.26 5.10
C VAL A 289 -19.25 -10.03 6.41
N ARG A 290 -19.77 -9.46 7.51
CA ARG A 290 -19.78 -10.10 8.81
C ARG A 290 -20.67 -11.35 8.87
N GLU A 291 -21.83 -11.30 8.19
CA GLU A 291 -22.74 -12.46 8.11
C GLU A 291 -22.09 -13.64 7.35
N ALA A 292 -21.40 -13.33 6.25
CA ALA A 292 -20.76 -14.36 5.42
C ALA A 292 -19.45 -14.88 6.03
N LEU A 293 -18.71 -14.02 6.72
CA LEU A 293 -17.35 -14.23 7.25
C LEU A 293 -17.27 -13.79 8.74
N PRO A 294 -17.88 -14.50 9.68
CA PRO A 294 -17.99 -14.07 11.09
C PRO A 294 -16.62 -13.88 11.79
N SER A 295 -15.59 -14.60 11.35
CA SER A 295 -14.22 -14.53 11.89
C SER A 295 -13.32 -13.54 11.17
N ALA A 296 -13.82 -12.88 10.11
CA ALA A 296 -12.99 -11.95 9.35
C ALA A 296 -12.68 -10.67 10.14
N SER A 297 -11.45 -10.19 10.00
CA SER A 297 -11.07 -8.86 10.46
C SER A 297 -11.53 -7.81 9.45
N LEU A 298 -12.25 -6.81 9.94
CA LEU A 298 -12.67 -5.65 9.16
C LEU A 298 -11.88 -4.43 9.60
N THR A 299 -11.13 -3.84 8.68
CA THR A 299 -10.32 -2.63 8.92
C THR A 299 -10.73 -1.50 7.99
N THR A 300 -10.41 -0.27 8.35
CA THR A 300 -10.83 0.92 7.59
C THR A 300 -9.81 2.05 7.65
N ASP A 301 -10.00 3.06 6.80
CA ASP A 301 -9.37 4.38 6.89
C ASP A 301 -10.41 5.42 7.32
N LEU A 302 -9.98 6.36 8.17
CA LEU A 302 -10.78 7.46 8.69
C LEU A 302 -10.00 8.77 8.56
N ILE A 303 -10.64 9.80 8.00
CA ILE A 303 -10.05 11.14 7.83
C ILE A 303 -10.89 12.14 8.63
N VAL A 304 -10.30 12.86 9.57
CA VAL A 304 -10.93 13.96 10.30
C VAL A 304 -10.43 15.31 9.81
N GLY A 305 -11.23 16.35 10.04
CA GLY A 305 -10.90 17.73 9.64
C GLY A 305 -11.05 17.96 8.14
N PHE A 306 -11.92 17.20 7.46
CA PHE A 306 -12.26 17.45 6.07
C PHE A 306 -12.97 18.81 5.94
N PRO A 307 -12.74 19.60 4.86
CA PRO A 307 -13.40 20.90 4.68
C PRO A 307 -14.91 20.84 4.85
N GLY A 308 -15.46 21.72 5.66
CA GLY A 308 -16.88 21.80 5.99
C GLY A 308 -17.36 20.79 7.05
N GLU A 309 -16.46 20.04 7.69
CA GLU A 309 -16.79 19.14 8.80
C GLU A 309 -17.23 19.93 10.04
N THR A 310 -18.44 19.65 10.55
CA THR A 310 -19.01 20.28 11.76
C THR A 310 -18.81 19.37 12.99
N ASP A 311 -19.19 19.88 14.18
CA ASP A 311 -19.17 19.08 15.41
C ASP A 311 -20.23 17.98 15.39
N GLU A 312 -21.37 18.22 14.74
CA GLU A 312 -22.42 17.23 14.52
C GLU A 312 -21.94 16.08 13.63
N ASP A 313 -21.25 16.39 12.52
CA ASP A 313 -20.65 15.34 11.66
C ASP A 313 -19.63 14.51 12.44
N PHE A 314 -18.81 15.14 13.28
CA PHE A 314 -17.85 14.43 14.08
C PHE A 314 -18.51 13.54 15.15
N ALA A 315 -19.61 14.01 15.77
CA ALA A 315 -20.42 13.19 16.67
C ALA A 315 -21.04 11.98 15.95
N GLU A 316 -21.55 12.16 14.72
CA GLU A 316 -22.00 11.06 13.86
C GLU A 316 -20.86 10.06 13.58
N MET A 317 -19.64 10.54 13.30
CA MET A 317 -18.45 9.72 13.07
C MET A 317 -18.14 8.82 14.27
N LEU A 318 -18.14 9.38 15.50
CA LEU A 318 -17.88 8.61 16.70
C LEU A 318 -18.98 7.57 16.97
N SER A 319 -20.25 7.97 16.77
CA SER A 319 -21.39 7.04 16.88
C SER A 319 -21.29 5.88 15.88
N PHE A 320 -20.96 6.20 14.64
CA PHE A 320 -20.74 5.23 13.58
C PHE A 320 -19.57 4.28 13.90
N LEU A 321 -18.46 4.78 14.43
CA LEU A 321 -17.31 3.98 14.83
C LEU A 321 -17.66 2.96 15.91
N ARG A 322 -18.43 3.38 16.94
CA ARG A 322 -18.92 2.51 18.02
C ARG A 322 -19.84 1.40 17.49
N GLU A 323 -20.68 1.72 16.51
CA GLU A 323 -21.55 0.76 15.85
C GLU A 323 -20.77 -0.24 14.99
N MET A 324 -19.84 0.29 14.19
CA MET A 324 -19.11 -0.51 13.21
C MET A 324 -18.02 -1.40 13.80
N ARG A 325 -17.45 -1.05 14.96
CA ARG A 325 -16.47 -1.85 15.70
C ARG A 325 -15.41 -2.49 14.80
N TYR A 326 -14.55 -1.67 14.23
CA TYR A 326 -13.45 -2.15 13.39
C TYR A 326 -12.36 -2.82 14.24
N ASP A 327 -11.73 -3.88 13.71
CA ASP A 327 -10.55 -4.50 14.32
C ASP A 327 -9.39 -3.50 14.44
N SER A 328 -9.25 -2.65 13.44
CA SER A 328 -8.27 -1.56 13.40
C SER A 328 -8.71 -0.49 12.41
N ALA A 329 -8.35 0.75 12.66
CA ALA A 329 -8.51 1.84 11.70
C ALA A 329 -7.21 2.63 11.55
N TYR A 330 -6.89 2.99 10.31
CA TYR A 330 -5.88 4.00 10.04
C TYR A 330 -6.55 5.37 10.07
N THR A 331 -6.12 6.21 10.99
CA THR A 331 -6.70 7.52 11.25
C THR A 331 -5.79 8.62 10.74
N PHE A 332 -6.34 9.59 10.03
CA PHE A 332 -5.59 10.65 9.37
C PHE A 332 -6.23 12.01 9.63
N LEU A 333 -5.38 13.04 9.75
CA LEU A 333 -5.80 14.42 9.53
C LEU A 333 -5.95 14.68 8.04
N TYR A 334 -7.02 15.36 7.65
CA TYR A 334 -7.08 15.90 6.31
C TYR A 334 -5.92 16.87 6.09
N SER A 335 -5.10 16.59 5.08
CA SER A 335 -4.00 17.45 4.62
C SER A 335 -4.31 17.95 3.21
N LYS A 336 -4.17 19.25 2.99
CA LYS A 336 -4.36 19.88 1.68
C LYS A 336 -3.37 19.31 0.67
N ARG A 337 -3.89 18.90 -0.50
CA ARG A 337 -3.05 18.42 -1.60
C ARG A 337 -3.28 19.30 -2.82
N SER A 338 -2.25 20.03 -3.20
CA SER A 338 -2.30 20.86 -4.41
C SER A 338 -2.76 20.03 -5.60
N GLY A 339 -3.71 20.56 -6.37
CA GLY A 339 -4.30 19.88 -7.51
C GLY A 339 -5.54 19.04 -7.21
N THR A 340 -5.97 18.92 -5.93
CA THR A 340 -7.22 18.23 -5.57
C THR A 340 -8.36 19.22 -5.30
N PRO A 341 -9.64 18.86 -5.59
CA PRO A 341 -10.78 19.74 -5.33
C PRO A 341 -10.88 20.17 -3.86
N ALA A 342 -10.66 19.27 -2.90
CA ALA A 342 -10.75 19.57 -1.48
C ALA A 342 -9.72 20.62 -1.00
N ALA A 343 -8.60 20.78 -1.69
CA ALA A 343 -7.58 21.77 -1.34
C ALA A 343 -8.08 23.22 -1.52
N THR A 344 -9.08 23.44 -2.40
CA THR A 344 -9.66 24.75 -2.73
C THR A 344 -11.02 25.01 -2.08
N MET A 345 -11.57 24.04 -1.32
CA MET A 345 -12.80 24.24 -0.57
C MET A 345 -12.61 25.32 0.51
N ALA A 346 -13.60 26.17 0.70
CA ALA A 346 -13.49 27.37 1.55
C ALA A 346 -13.45 27.03 3.05
N GLU A 347 -14.28 26.12 3.52
CA GLU A 347 -14.50 25.83 4.95
C GLU A 347 -13.46 24.88 5.53
N GLN A 348 -12.19 25.31 5.52
CA GLN A 348 -11.09 24.50 6.10
C GLN A 348 -11.18 24.47 7.62
N VAL A 349 -11.13 23.28 8.21
CA VAL A 349 -11.15 23.09 9.67
C VAL A 349 -9.82 23.56 10.27
N PRO A 350 -9.82 24.32 11.40
CA PRO A 350 -8.60 24.71 12.10
C PRO A 350 -7.78 23.51 12.60
N ASP A 351 -6.46 23.64 12.65
CA ASP A 351 -5.56 22.52 12.95
C ASP A 351 -5.69 22.03 14.41
N ASP A 352 -5.95 22.90 15.36
CA ASP A 352 -6.23 22.55 16.76
C ASP A 352 -7.51 21.69 16.87
N VAL A 353 -8.57 22.03 16.14
CA VAL A 353 -9.82 21.25 16.06
C VAL A 353 -9.55 19.88 15.42
N LYS A 354 -8.79 19.83 14.31
CA LYS A 354 -8.41 18.55 13.69
C LYS A 354 -7.68 17.64 14.66
N HIS A 355 -6.69 18.17 15.38
CA HIS A 355 -5.93 17.37 16.34
C HIS A 355 -6.78 16.89 17.51
N ALA A 356 -7.67 17.73 18.04
CA ALA A 356 -8.60 17.32 19.10
C ALA A 356 -9.51 16.18 18.62
N ARG A 357 -10.08 16.29 17.40
CA ARG A 357 -10.93 15.25 16.81
C ARG A 357 -10.13 13.95 16.49
N LEU A 358 -8.89 14.07 16.01
CA LEU A 358 -8.06 12.90 15.77
C LEU A 358 -7.77 12.14 17.06
N ASN A 359 -7.42 12.84 18.14
CA ASN A 359 -7.14 12.21 19.44
C ASN A 359 -8.38 11.47 19.97
N ALA A 360 -9.54 12.12 19.95
CA ALA A 360 -10.80 11.48 20.38
C ALA A 360 -11.16 10.26 19.52
N LEU A 361 -10.96 10.33 18.19
CA LEU A 361 -11.20 9.22 17.29
C LEU A 361 -10.25 8.05 17.56
N MET A 362 -8.97 8.33 17.82
CA MET A 362 -7.95 7.32 18.14
C MET A 362 -8.24 6.65 19.49
N GLU A 363 -8.64 7.40 20.51
CA GLU A 363 -9.01 6.87 21.82
C GLU A 363 -10.17 5.88 21.70
N GLU A 364 -11.24 6.27 21.00
CA GLU A 364 -12.41 5.42 20.78
C GLU A 364 -12.04 4.14 20.00
N GLN A 365 -11.29 4.27 18.88
CA GLN A 365 -10.88 3.09 18.11
C GLN A 365 -9.94 2.18 18.91
N ASN A 366 -9.03 2.72 19.71
CA ASN A 366 -8.12 1.93 20.53
C ASN A 366 -8.88 1.11 21.58
N ALA A 367 -9.92 1.68 22.19
CA ALA A 367 -10.79 0.96 23.12
C ALA A 367 -11.49 -0.22 22.41
N ILE A 368 -12.06 0.02 21.23
CA ILE A 368 -12.73 -1.01 20.41
C ILE A 368 -11.73 -2.11 20.00
N SER A 369 -10.56 -1.75 19.51
CA SER A 369 -9.52 -2.71 19.10
C SER A 369 -9.07 -3.57 20.29
N ARG A 370 -8.95 -2.97 21.48
CA ARG A 370 -8.60 -3.68 22.69
C ARG A 370 -9.66 -4.70 23.08
N GLU A 371 -10.94 -4.31 23.09
CA GLU A 371 -12.06 -5.20 23.39
C GLU A 371 -12.15 -6.39 22.44
N ILE A 372 -11.94 -6.15 21.12
CA ILE A 372 -11.92 -7.22 20.10
C ILE A 372 -10.74 -8.16 20.35
N ASN A 373 -9.56 -7.63 20.63
CA ASN A 373 -8.39 -8.47 20.88
C ASN A 373 -8.49 -9.26 22.19
N ASP A 374 -9.12 -8.71 23.23
CA ASP A 374 -9.32 -9.40 24.51
C ASP A 374 -10.16 -10.69 24.35
N GLN A 375 -11.06 -10.74 23.35
CA GLN A 375 -11.83 -11.94 23.02
C GLN A 375 -10.96 -13.10 22.47
N LEU A 376 -9.73 -12.80 22.04
CA LEU A 376 -8.78 -13.78 21.52
C LEU A 376 -7.92 -14.43 22.61
N LEU A 377 -8.07 -14.03 23.88
CA LEU A 377 -7.33 -14.62 25.00
C LEU A 377 -7.60 -16.14 25.06
N GLY A 378 -6.52 -16.92 25.06
CA GLY A 378 -6.57 -18.40 25.07
C GLY A 378 -6.85 -19.05 23.72
N CYS A 379 -7.21 -18.29 22.68
CA CYS A 379 -7.38 -18.82 21.34
C CYS A 379 -6.02 -19.24 20.75
N THR A 380 -6.02 -20.29 19.94
CA THR A 380 -4.87 -20.71 19.14
C THR A 380 -5.05 -20.19 17.70
N LEU A 381 -4.06 -19.49 17.18
CA LEU A 381 -4.09 -18.83 15.88
C LEU A 381 -2.92 -19.33 15.01
N GLU A 382 -3.18 -19.58 13.73
CA GLU A 382 -2.12 -19.79 12.75
C GLU A 382 -1.41 -18.46 12.47
N VAL A 383 -0.11 -18.43 12.66
CA VAL A 383 0.75 -17.27 12.49
C VAL A 383 1.86 -17.60 11.49
N MET A 384 2.06 -16.76 10.48
CA MET A 384 3.24 -16.80 9.63
C MET A 384 4.32 -15.95 10.29
N VAL A 385 5.50 -16.52 10.48
CA VAL A 385 6.66 -15.85 11.09
C VAL A 385 7.23 -14.83 10.11
N GLU A 386 7.25 -13.55 10.50
CA GLU A 386 7.77 -12.45 9.66
C GLU A 386 9.22 -12.09 9.97
N GLY A 387 9.72 -12.49 11.13
CA GLY A 387 11.09 -12.23 11.58
C GLY A 387 11.17 -11.76 13.03
N ALA A 388 12.36 -11.35 13.44
CA ALA A 388 12.56 -10.79 14.77
C ALA A 388 11.80 -9.48 14.96
N SER A 389 11.24 -9.28 16.15
CA SER A 389 10.61 -8.02 16.52
C SER A 389 11.61 -6.87 16.46
N LYS A 390 11.17 -5.71 15.94
CA LYS A 390 12.01 -4.51 15.83
C LYS A 390 12.55 -4.00 17.18
N ASN A 391 11.83 -4.31 18.26
CA ASN A 391 12.13 -3.80 19.60
C ASN A 391 12.90 -4.80 20.47
N ASP A 392 12.84 -6.09 20.13
CA ASP A 392 13.47 -7.16 20.91
C ASP A 392 13.81 -8.36 19.99
N PRO A 393 15.09 -8.63 19.70
CA PRO A 393 15.51 -9.75 18.87
C PRO A 393 15.19 -11.14 19.45
N ALA A 394 14.96 -11.24 20.78
CA ALA A 394 14.55 -12.47 21.44
C ALA A 394 13.07 -12.81 21.25
N VAL A 395 12.34 -11.95 20.54
CA VAL A 395 10.90 -12.09 20.27
C VAL A 395 10.68 -12.16 18.77
N TRP A 396 9.98 -13.22 18.31
CA TRP A 396 9.46 -13.30 16.96
C TRP A 396 8.22 -12.42 16.78
N SER A 397 8.09 -11.82 15.60
CA SER A 397 6.89 -11.18 15.10
C SER A 397 6.32 -11.99 13.95
N GLY A 398 5.03 -12.19 13.93
CA GLY A 398 4.34 -12.84 12.83
C GLY A 398 2.93 -12.29 12.63
N ARG A 399 2.24 -12.82 11.63
CA ARG A 399 0.93 -12.30 11.22
C ARG A 399 -0.08 -13.41 11.02
N THR A 400 -1.29 -13.22 11.59
CA THR A 400 -2.42 -14.13 11.39
C THR A 400 -3.03 -13.98 9.99
N ARG A 401 -3.91 -14.90 9.59
CA ARG A 401 -4.75 -14.75 8.38
C ARG A 401 -5.58 -13.46 8.43
N THR A 402 -6.10 -13.10 9.59
CA THR A 402 -6.87 -11.87 9.85
C THR A 402 -6.00 -10.61 10.00
N ASN A 403 -4.71 -10.69 9.65
CA ASN A 403 -3.75 -9.60 9.63
C ASN A 403 -3.37 -9.02 11.01
N LYS A 404 -3.67 -9.73 12.11
CA LYS A 404 -3.23 -9.33 13.45
C LYS A 404 -1.76 -9.67 13.67
N ILE A 405 -1.01 -8.75 14.28
CA ILE A 405 0.40 -8.96 14.65
C ILE A 405 0.44 -9.81 15.93
N VAL A 406 1.24 -10.86 15.91
CA VAL A 406 1.47 -11.72 17.06
C VAL A 406 2.96 -11.73 17.41
N LEU A 407 3.25 -11.51 18.67
CA LEU A 407 4.59 -11.55 19.25
C LEU A 407 4.71 -12.81 20.13
N PHE A 408 5.77 -13.58 19.94
CA PHE A 408 6.02 -14.79 20.73
C PHE A 408 7.52 -15.02 20.90
N PRO A 409 7.97 -15.78 21.93
CA PRO A 409 9.40 -16.04 22.15
C PRO A 409 10.06 -16.64 20.94
N HIS A 410 11.29 -16.23 20.64
CA HIS A 410 12.10 -16.79 19.58
C HIS A 410 12.45 -18.25 19.92
N GLY A 411 12.12 -19.18 19.02
CA GLY A 411 12.38 -20.62 19.15
C GLY A 411 13.19 -21.17 17.97
N ALA A 412 12.85 -22.36 17.52
CA ALA A 412 13.49 -23.03 16.38
C ALA A 412 12.92 -22.63 15.02
N GLU A 413 11.84 -21.85 15.01
CA GLU A 413 11.12 -21.43 13.82
C GLU A 413 11.99 -20.52 12.96
N GLN A 414 11.68 -20.47 11.66
CA GLN A 414 12.32 -19.61 10.68
C GLN A 414 11.34 -18.62 10.09
N GLU A 415 11.86 -17.54 9.51
CA GLU A 415 11.02 -16.60 8.75
C GLU A 415 10.31 -17.32 7.60
N GLY A 416 9.00 -17.11 7.46
CA GLY A 416 8.15 -17.78 6.50
C GLY A 416 7.47 -19.05 7.02
N ASP A 417 7.85 -19.56 8.19
CA ASP A 417 7.18 -20.70 8.81
C ASP A 417 5.78 -20.35 9.26
N PHE A 418 4.92 -21.37 9.30
CA PHE A 418 3.56 -21.27 9.82
C PHE A 418 3.46 -22.03 11.12
N VAL A 419 3.16 -21.34 12.19
CA VAL A 419 3.12 -21.87 13.55
C VAL A 419 1.76 -21.65 14.18
N GLN A 420 1.40 -22.51 15.13
CA GLN A 420 0.21 -22.32 15.96
C GLN A 420 0.62 -21.56 17.24
N VAL A 421 0.01 -20.41 17.49
CA VAL A 421 0.31 -19.59 18.67
C VAL A 421 -0.93 -19.46 19.51
N ARG A 422 -0.85 -19.86 20.78
CA ARG A 422 -1.90 -19.62 21.78
C ARG A 422 -1.71 -18.22 22.36
N VAL A 423 -2.72 -17.38 22.24
CA VAL A 423 -2.71 -16.01 22.77
C VAL A 423 -2.76 -16.03 24.29
N THR A 424 -1.75 -15.47 24.93
CA THR A 424 -1.63 -15.38 26.41
C THR A 424 -1.87 -13.98 26.93
N GLN A 425 -1.58 -12.94 26.12
CA GLN A 425 -1.75 -11.54 26.51
C GLN A 425 -2.15 -10.70 25.28
N PRO A 426 -3.44 -10.45 25.07
CA PRO A 426 -3.88 -9.50 24.05
C PRO A 426 -3.55 -8.06 24.47
N GLN A 427 -3.21 -7.23 23.48
CA GLN A 427 -2.99 -5.78 23.61
C GLN A 427 -3.75 -5.04 22.52
N THR A 428 -3.80 -3.72 22.55
CA THR A 428 -4.55 -2.90 21.59
C THR A 428 -4.12 -3.16 20.14
N TRP A 429 -2.82 -3.25 19.86
CA TRP A 429 -2.27 -3.34 18.49
C TRP A 429 -1.57 -4.66 18.17
N VAL A 430 -1.24 -5.44 19.20
CA VAL A 430 -0.55 -6.72 19.04
C VAL A 430 -1.12 -7.76 20.00
N LEU A 431 -0.97 -9.01 19.64
CA LEU A 431 -1.24 -10.15 20.52
C LEU A 431 0.10 -10.70 20.98
N LYS A 432 0.20 -11.13 22.25
CA LYS A 432 1.34 -11.93 22.70
C LYS A 432 0.88 -13.35 22.96
N GLY A 433 1.75 -14.32 22.67
CA GLY A 433 1.40 -15.72 22.81
C GLY A 433 2.61 -16.62 22.91
N GLU A 434 2.34 -17.92 22.90
CA GLU A 434 3.32 -18.98 22.96
C GLU A 434 3.02 -19.99 21.86
N VAL A 435 4.07 -20.47 21.20
CA VAL A 435 3.94 -21.55 20.20
C VAL A 435 3.44 -22.80 20.90
N VAL A 436 2.43 -23.44 20.30
CA VAL A 436 1.88 -24.70 20.76
C VAL A 436 2.16 -25.77 19.70
N SER A 437 2.62 -26.91 20.16
CA SER A 437 2.94 -28.08 19.32
C SER A 437 1.67 -28.78 18.82
#